data_3c40b770232f35ebc6007688f30d6243
#
_entry.id   3c40b770232f35ebc6007688f30d6243
#
_cell.length_a   1.000
_cell.length_b   1.000
_cell.length_c   1.000
_cell.angle_alpha   90.00
_cell.angle_beta   90.00
_cell.angle_gamma   90.00
#
_symmetry.space_group_name_H-M   'P 1'
#
loop_
_entity.id
_entity.type
_entity.pdbx_description
1 polymer ?
#
loop_
_entity_poly.entity_id
_entity_poly.type
_entity_poly.pdbx_seq_one_letter_code
_entity_poly.pdbx_strand_id
1 'polypeptide(L)'
;MAASTKIQKKSLDSSPDETRTFEKGKVELANLGDITIGRAVLEPGWSWEKSVKPIVKTNSCQQSHTLYTVSGRMKIVMDDGTEDEIGPGDTSIIPPGHKAWVVGNERYVSIDFTGLMDYAKKS
;
A
#
# COMPACT_ATOMS: atom_id res chain seq x y z
N MET A 1 -3.75 -10.13 23.69
CA MET A 1 -4.90 -9.24 23.77
C MET A 1 -6.19 -10.01 23.51
N ALA A 2 -7.24 -9.67 24.21
CA ALA A 2 -8.53 -10.33 24.02
C ALA A 2 -9.19 -9.92 22.72
N ALA A 3 -9.73 -10.88 21.99
CA ALA A 3 -10.50 -10.58 20.79
C ALA A 3 -11.82 -9.91 21.16
N SER A 4 -12.26 -9.00 20.36
CA SER A 4 -13.58 -8.40 20.51
C SER A 4 -14.66 -9.45 20.24
N THR A 5 -15.73 -9.43 21.04
CA THR A 5 -16.88 -10.29 20.82
C THR A 5 -17.94 -9.60 19.95
N LYS A 6 -17.68 -8.36 19.55
CA LYS A 6 -18.62 -7.57 18.75
C LYS A 6 -18.13 -7.47 17.31
N ILE A 7 -19.08 -7.38 16.37
CA ILE A 7 -18.74 -7.07 14.99
C ILE A 7 -18.19 -5.65 14.95
N GLN A 8 -17.08 -5.48 14.25
CA GLN A 8 -16.52 -4.16 13.96
C GLN A 8 -16.52 -3.96 12.47
N LYS A 9 -16.95 -2.79 12.03
CA LYS A 9 -16.86 -2.45 10.61
C LYS A 9 -16.60 -0.96 10.45
N LYS A 10 -15.86 -0.61 9.40
CA LYS A 10 -15.65 0.78 9.00
C LYS A 10 -15.65 0.84 7.48
N SER A 11 -16.02 1.98 6.93
CA SER A 11 -16.00 2.18 5.49
C SER A 11 -14.78 3.00 5.11
N LEU A 12 -13.97 2.45 4.21
CA LEU A 12 -12.85 3.21 3.65
C LEU A 12 -13.34 4.32 2.72
N ASP A 13 -14.57 4.21 2.21
CA ASP A 13 -15.13 5.20 1.30
C ASP A 13 -15.67 6.43 2.04
N SER A 14 -16.34 6.22 3.16
CA SER A 14 -17.05 7.31 3.84
C SER A 14 -16.38 7.78 5.12
N SER A 15 -15.61 6.94 5.80
CA SER A 15 -15.05 7.30 7.10
C SER A 15 -13.76 6.56 7.43
N PRO A 16 -12.70 6.73 6.62
CA PRO A 16 -11.40 6.17 6.98
C PRO A 16 -10.89 6.85 8.24
N ASP A 17 -10.13 6.12 9.05
CA ASP A 17 -9.51 6.70 10.24
C ASP A 17 -8.40 7.66 9.86
N GLU A 18 -7.73 7.40 8.75
CA GLU A 18 -6.66 8.25 8.25
C GLU A 18 -6.59 8.16 6.74
N THR A 19 -6.26 9.28 6.10
CA THR A 19 -5.94 9.31 4.67
C THR A 19 -4.63 10.06 4.52
N ARG A 20 -3.67 9.45 3.81
CA ARG A 20 -2.41 10.10 3.46
C ARG A 20 -2.34 10.25 1.96
N THR A 21 -2.13 11.46 1.49
CA THR A 21 -2.02 11.75 0.06
C THR A 21 -0.57 12.07 -0.30
N PHE A 22 -0.19 11.72 -1.51
CA PHE A 22 1.13 12.01 -2.07
C PHE A 22 0.98 12.15 -3.57
N GLU A 23 2.06 12.46 -4.26
CA GLU A 23 1.98 12.64 -5.72
C GLU A 23 1.42 11.39 -6.40
N LYS A 24 0.35 11.54 -7.14
CA LYS A 24 -0.32 10.50 -7.93
C LYS A 24 -0.86 9.34 -7.09
N GLY A 25 -1.17 9.58 -5.80
CA GLY A 25 -1.71 8.49 -5.02
C GLY A 25 -2.17 8.87 -3.63
N LYS A 26 -2.78 7.89 -2.99
CA LYS A 26 -3.20 8.00 -1.60
C LYS A 26 -3.30 6.63 -0.97
N VAL A 27 -3.23 6.59 0.35
CA VAL A 27 -3.58 5.41 1.14
C VAL A 27 -4.63 5.83 2.17
N GLU A 28 -5.63 4.97 2.34
CA GLU A 28 -6.73 5.17 3.29
C GLU A 28 -6.69 4.02 4.28
N LEU A 29 -6.80 4.33 5.56
CA LEU A 29 -6.62 3.36 6.64
C LEU A 29 -7.86 3.24 7.50
N ALA A 30 -8.17 2.02 7.90
CA ALA A 30 -9.22 1.72 8.87
C ALA A 30 -8.65 0.83 9.95
N ASN A 31 -8.82 1.24 11.20
CA ASN A 31 -8.36 0.49 12.36
C ASN A 31 -9.51 -0.33 12.93
N LEU A 32 -9.34 -1.65 12.98
CA LEU A 32 -10.34 -2.58 13.50
C LEU A 32 -9.67 -3.42 14.57
N GLY A 33 -9.84 -3.04 15.83
CA GLY A 33 -9.13 -3.69 16.92
C GLY A 33 -7.62 -3.53 16.76
N ASP A 34 -6.91 -4.64 16.65
CA ASP A 34 -5.44 -4.66 16.49
C ASP A 34 -5.00 -4.57 15.05
N ILE A 35 -5.95 -4.62 14.12
CA ILE A 35 -5.63 -4.75 12.71
C ILE A 35 -5.89 -3.41 12.04
N THR A 36 -4.95 -2.98 11.22
CA THR A 36 -5.12 -1.83 10.32
C THR A 36 -5.23 -2.36 8.91
N ILE A 37 -6.35 -2.09 8.26
CA ILE A 37 -6.55 -2.44 6.87
C ILE A 37 -6.45 -1.17 6.06
N GLY A 38 -5.65 -1.23 4.99
CA GLY A 38 -5.44 -0.07 4.14
C GLY A 38 -5.83 -0.32 2.70
N ARG A 39 -6.22 0.75 2.02
CA ARG A 39 -6.43 0.72 0.59
C ARG A 39 -5.46 1.70 -0.05
N ALA A 40 -4.65 1.20 -0.97
CA ALA A 40 -3.77 2.04 -1.77
C ALA A 40 -4.45 2.32 -3.11
N VAL A 41 -4.46 3.59 -3.52
CA VAL A 41 -4.97 4.02 -4.81
C VAL A 41 -3.85 4.81 -5.48
N LEU A 42 -3.27 4.24 -6.53
CA LEU A 42 -2.10 4.79 -7.18
C LEU A 42 -2.43 5.04 -8.65
N GLU A 43 -2.27 6.29 -9.09
CA GLU A 43 -2.62 6.69 -10.45
C GLU A 43 -1.54 6.27 -11.44
N PRO A 44 -1.86 6.20 -12.74
CA PRO A 44 -0.84 5.97 -13.76
C PRO A 44 0.28 7.01 -13.63
N GLY A 45 1.52 6.54 -13.72
CA GLY A 45 2.70 7.38 -13.52
C GLY A 45 3.24 7.40 -12.10
N TRP A 46 2.50 6.85 -11.14
CA TRP A 46 3.02 6.73 -9.78
C TRP A 46 4.25 5.84 -9.76
N SER A 47 5.28 6.27 -9.00
CA SER A 47 6.41 5.43 -8.65
C SER A 47 6.81 5.74 -7.21
N TRP A 48 7.25 4.72 -6.49
CA TRP A 48 7.72 4.91 -5.13
C TRP A 48 8.85 5.95 -5.06
N GLU A 49 9.76 5.90 -6.02
CA GLU A 49 10.93 6.78 -6.03
C GLU A 49 10.56 8.25 -6.18
N LYS A 50 9.57 8.57 -7.00
CA LYS A 50 9.15 9.96 -7.21
C LYS A 50 8.14 10.43 -6.19
N SER A 51 7.26 9.56 -5.74
CA SER A 51 6.08 9.93 -4.97
C SER A 51 6.25 9.76 -3.45
N VAL A 52 6.99 8.74 -3.03
CA VAL A 52 7.10 8.38 -1.60
C VAL A 52 8.50 8.62 -1.05
N LYS A 53 9.53 8.31 -1.81
CA LYS A 53 10.92 8.51 -1.36
C LYS A 53 11.20 9.91 -0.83
N PRO A 54 10.69 11.00 -1.46
CA PRO A 54 10.92 12.34 -0.91
C PRO A 54 10.34 12.55 0.48
N ILE A 55 9.32 11.76 0.86
CA ILE A 55 8.67 11.85 2.17
C ILE A 55 9.47 11.06 3.21
N VAL A 56 9.80 9.80 2.90
CA VAL A 56 10.40 8.87 3.88
C VAL A 56 11.92 8.90 3.87
N LYS A 57 12.52 9.32 2.76
CA LYS A 57 13.98 9.55 2.63
C LYS A 57 14.83 8.31 2.85
N THR A 58 14.33 7.13 2.47
CA THR A 58 15.10 5.89 2.44
C THR A 58 15.46 5.54 1.00
N ASN A 59 16.40 4.61 0.80
CA ASN A 59 16.80 4.21 -0.55
C ASN A 59 15.75 3.36 -1.25
N SER A 60 14.97 2.62 -0.46
CA SER A 60 13.87 1.80 -0.95
C SER A 60 12.81 1.72 0.14
N CYS A 61 11.64 1.21 -0.20
CA CYS A 61 10.55 1.08 0.77
C CYS A 61 10.92 0.02 1.81
N GLN A 62 10.86 0.38 3.08
CA GLN A 62 11.22 -0.50 4.18
C GLN A 62 10.00 -1.13 4.85
N GLN A 63 8.82 -0.94 4.30
CA GLN A 63 7.60 -1.55 4.81
C GLN A 63 7.40 -2.93 4.20
N SER A 64 6.93 -3.86 5.00
CA SER A 64 6.49 -5.18 4.51
C SER A 64 5.01 -5.10 4.18
N HIS A 65 4.61 -5.69 3.07
CA HIS A 65 3.21 -5.67 2.64
C HIS A 65 2.67 -7.08 2.48
N THR A 66 1.41 -7.27 2.91
CA THR A 66 0.62 -8.45 2.57
C THR A 66 -0.66 -7.91 1.96
N LEU A 67 -0.82 -8.07 0.66
CA LEU A 67 -1.87 -7.36 -0.05
C LEU A 67 -2.59 -8.20 -1.10
N TYR A 68 -3.78 -7.73 -1.46
CA TYR A 68 -4.57 -8.25 -2.56
C TYR A 68 -4.76 -7.14 -3.58
N THR A 69 -4.42 -7.39 -4.84
CA THR A 69 -4.59 -6.41 -5.92
C THR A 69 -6.01 -6.49 -6.47
N VAL A 70 -6.71 -5.36 -6.43
CA VAL A 70 -8.08 -5.24 -6.91
C VAL A 70 -8.10 -4.88 -8.40
N SER A 71 -7.31 -3.90 -8.80
CA SER A 71 -7.28 -3.43 -10.19
C SER A 71 -5.91 -2.82 -10.51
N GLY A 72 -5.62 -2.72 -11.80
CA GLY A 72 -4.35 -2.18 -12.27
C GLY A 72 -3.20 -3.15 -12.14
N ARG A 73 -2.01 -2.72 -12.51
CA ARG A 73 -0.80 -3.54 -12.48
C ARG A 73 0.35 -2.74 -11.89
N MET A 74 1.20 -3.42 -11.15
CA MET A 74 2.36 -2.79 -10.51
C MET A 74 3.59 -3.66 -10.68
N LYS A 75 4.70 -3.04 -11.03
CA LYS A 75 6.02 -3.68 -11.11
C LYS A 75 6.75 -3.45 -9.79
N ILE A 76 7.37 -4.49 -9.26
CA ILE A 76 8.12 -4.43 -8.00
C ILE A 76 9.53 -4.92 -8.26
N VAL A 77 10.51 -4.16 -7.76
CA VAL A 77 11.93 -4.51 -7.87
C VAL A 77 12.53 -4.49 -6.47
N MET A 78 13.11 -5.62 -6.06
CA MET A 78 13.79 -5.71 -4.77
C MET A 78 15.20 -5.14 -4.86
N ASP A 79 15.78 -4.80 -3.72
CA ASP A 79 17.14 -4.27 -3.66
C ASP A 79 18.19 -5.23 -4.24
N ASP A 80 17.90 -6.54 -4.19
CA ASP A 80 18.81 -7.55 -4.76
C ASP A 80 18.65 -7.72 -6.28
N GLY A 81 17.76 -6.95 -6.91
CA GLY A 81 17.53 -7.00 -8.35
C GLY A 81 16.45 -7.95 -8.80
N THR A 82 15.91 -8.77 -7.91
CA THR A 82 14.76 -9.63 -8.29
C THR A 82 13.52 -8.77 -8.49
N GLU A 83 12.65 -9.17 -9.39
CA GLU A 83 11.48 -8.38 -9.73
C GLU A 83 10.29 -9.25 -10.08
N ASP A 84 9.10 -8.67 -9.91
CA ASP A 84 7.85 -9.32 -10.30
C ASP A 84 6.83 -8.25 -10.64
N GLU A 85 5.79 -8.66 -11.33
CA GLU A 85 4.67 -7.79 -11.68
C GLU A 85 3.40 -8.41 -11.11
N ILE A 86 2.57 -7.59 -10.44
CA ILE A 86 1.31 -8.05 -9.85
C ILE A 86 0.15 -7.34 -10.52
N GLY A 87 -0.98 -8.04 -10.62
CA GLY A 87 -2.19 -7.55 -11.25
C GLY A 87 -3.45 -8.06 -10.57
N PRO A 88 -4.63 -7.76 -11.14
CA PRO A 88 -5.91 -8.06 -10.50
C PRO A 88 -6.03 -9.54 -10.09
N GLY A 89 -6.43 -9.78 -8.85
CA GLY A 89 -6.59 -11.11 -8.31
C GLY A 89 -5.35 -11.67 -7.64
N ASP A 90 -4.20 -11.03 -7.78
CA ASP A 90 -2.97 -11.52 -7.16
C ASP A 90 -2.93 -11.19 -5.68
N THR A 91 -2.52 -12.16 -4.88
CA THR A 91 -2.15 -11.94 -3.47
C THR A 91 -0.64 -11.98 -3.38
N SER A 92 -0.07 -11.09 -2.57
CA SER A 92 1.38 -10.91 -2.57
C SER A 92 1.90 -10.62 -1.18
N ILE A 93 3.09 -11.14 -0.88
CA ILE A 93 3.89 -10.70 0.25
C ILE A 93 5.10 -9.99 -0.34
N ILE A 94 5.30 -8.73 0.03
CA ILE A 94 6.41 -7.93 -0.46
C ILE A 94 7.26 -7.54 0.74
N PRO A 95 8.48 -8.10 0.85
CA PRO A 95 9.36 -7.79 1.99
C PRO A 95 9.89 -6.36 1.92
N PRO A 96 10.45 -5.86 3.03
CA PRO A 96 11.17 -4.59 3.00
C PRO A 96 12.32 -4.61 1.99
N GLY A 97 12.67 -3.44 1.47
CA GLY A 97 13.76 -3.32 0.51
C GLY A 97 13.28 -3.42 -0.93
N HIS A 98 12.20 -2.73 -1.26
CA HIS A 98 11.64 -2.75 -2.61
C HIS A 98 11.35 -1.36 -3.13
N LYS A 99 11.27 -1.26 -4.46
CA LYS A 99 10.73 -0.11 -5.19
C LYS A 99 9.60 -0.63 -6.08
N ALA A 100 8.70 0.25 -6.46
CA ALA A 100 7.56 -0.15 -7.28
C ALA A 100 7.06 1.02 -8.13
N TRP A 101 6.38 0.69 -9.23
CA TRP A 101 5.70 1.70 -10.03
C TRP A 101 4.49 1.09 -10.72
N VAL A 102 3.52 1.95 -11.03
CA VAL A 102 2.31 1.55 -11.74
C VAL A 102 2.66 1.32 -13.21
N VAL A 103 2.19 0.20 -13.75
CA VAL A 103 2.41 -0.18 -15.15
C VAL A 103 1.12 0.07 -15.93
N GLY A 104 1.25 0.72 -17.08
CA GLY A 104 0.10 0.96 -17.95
C GLY A 104 -0.68 2.21 -17.57
N ASN A 105 -1.89 2.29 -18.12
CA ASN A 105 -2.73 3.49 -18.03
C ASN A 105 -3.92 3.34 -17.07
N GLU A 106 -3.97 2.25 -16.33
CA GLU A 106 -5.04 2.00 -15.38
C GLU A 106 -4.56 2.28 -13.96
N ARG A 107 -5.46 2.87 -13.16
CA ARG A 107 -5.23 3.09 -11.73
C ARG A 107 -4.98 1.75 -11.04
N TYR A 108 -3.99 1.70 -10.17
CA TYR A 108 -3.70 0.53 -9.35
C TYR A 108 -4.41 0.67 -8.00
N VAL A 109 -5.17 -0.35 -7.61
CA VAL A 109 -5.87 -0.39 -6.31
C VAL A 109 -5.54 -1.70 -5.62
N SER A 110 -5.13 -1.63 -4.37
CA SER A 110 -4.88 -2.83 -3.56
C SER A 110 -5.43 -2.65 -2.15
N ILE A 111 -5.72 -3.78 -1.51
CA ILE A 111 -6.05 -3.84 -0.08
C ILE A 111 -4.85 -4.46 0.62
N ASP A 112 -4.32 -3.75 1.59
CA ASP A 112 -3.13 -4.15 2.34
C ASP A 112 -3.50 -4.44 3.78
N PHE A 113 -3.05 -5.58 4.28
CA PHE A 113 -3.40 -6.06 5.61
C PHE A 113 -2.31 -5.81 6.64
N THR A 114 -1.12 -5.35 6.23
CA THR A 114 -0.01 -5.16 7.16
C THR A 114 0.79 -3.89 6.93
N GLY A 115 1.01 -3.48 5.72
CA GLY A 115 2.10 -2.57 5.36
C GLY A 115 1.78 -1.08 5.33
N LEU A 116 0.54 -0.65 5.57
CA LEU A 116 0.19 0.75 5.35
C LEU A 116 0.13 1.60 6.62
N MET A 117 0.22 1.02 7.82
CA MET A 117 0.15 1.80 9.06
C MET A 117 1.16 2.96 9.06
N ASP A 118 2.40 2.68 8.66
CA ASP A 118 3.47 3.69 8.63
C ASP A 118 3.88 4.08 7.21
N TYR A 119 3.15 3.62 6.20
CA TYR A 119 3.50 3.86 4.80
C TYR A 119 3.38 5.33 4.46
N ALA A 120 4.37 5.85 3.75
CA ALA A 120 4.43 7.26 3.35
C ALA A 120 4.31 8.22 4.54
N LYS A 121 4.65 7.75 5.73
CA LYS A 121 4.64 8.56 6.93
C LYS A 121 5.97 9.26 7.07
N LYS A 122 5.92 10.55 7.37
CA LYS A 122 7.12 11.35 7.56
C LYS A 122 7.86 10.85 8.80
N SER A 123 9.14 10.55 8.62
CA SER A 123 9.99 10.09 9.71
C SER A 123 10.48 11.27 10.59
#